data_4b177389688dd9c8394a34ad5687ecaf
#
_entry.id   4b177389688dd9c8394a34ad5687ecaf
#
_cell.length_a   1.000
_cell.length_b   1.000
_cell.length_c   1.000
_cell.angle_alpha   90.00
_cell.angle_beta   90.00
_cell.angle_gamma   90.00
#
_symmetry.space_group_name_H-M   'P 1'
#
loop_
_entity.id
_entity.type
_entity.pdbx_description
1 polymer ?
#
loop_
_entity_poly.entity_id
_entity_poly.type
_entity_poly.pdbx_seq_one_letter_code
_entity_poly.pdbx_strand_id
1 'polypeptide(L)'
;KYDSSGNLVDSMFEEDWLRLVIKQATGTGKTKVLSLLIVWSYFNKVFEDNTELSKNFLLLAPNTIVLDRLKDDIEGLKIFNNDPIIPPNQYSGKNWNFFPKVHIQDQIGSLSDEGNIFLTNVQRFSVRAKNTNKNDMSDFFLGEKPSSTKIDNKILVRDIVKELDDLIILNDEAHHVHDSSLAWYKIIENIHLNLLQNNKKLPLQIDVTATPKHQNGNIFVQTISDYPLVEAIAQNVVKTPILPDEASRGKLKENTSSKFSERYRQYINLGVEVWEQDYKKHLKLGKKALLFIMVDDTKNCDDVKDYLENTFPILKKSTF
;
A
#
# COMPACT_ATOMS: atom_id res chain seq x y z
N LYS A 1 6.07 21.94 15.34
CA LYS A 1 6.74 22.93 16.19
C LYS A 1 8.00 23.40 15.46
N TYR A 2 8.26 24.70 15.52
CA TYR A 2 9.47 25.28 14.99
C TYR A 2 10.31 25.80 16.16
N ASP A 3 11.62 25.75 16.00
CA ASP A 3 12.55 26.38 16.93
C ASP A 3 12.50 27.92 16.80
N SER A 4 13.31 28.63 17.60
CA SER A 4 13.41 30.09 17.54
C SER A 4 13.97 30.65 16.22
N SER A 5 14.60 29.78 15.41
CA SER A 5 15.17 30.11 14.09
C SER A 5 14.22 29.74 12.94
N GLY A 6 13.03 29.19 13.22
CA GLY A 6 12.05 28.79 12.24
C GLY A 6 12.31 27.40 11.61
N ASN A 7 13.22 26.60 12.18
CA ASN A 7 13.47 25.23 11.73
C ASN A 7 12.55 24.25 12.48
N LEU A 8 12.25 23.13 11.84
CA LEU A 8 11.55 22.02 12.51
C LEU A 8 12.42 21.49 13.65
N VAL A 9 11.80 21.22 14.80
CA VAL A 9 12.49 20.68 15.97
C VAL A 9 12.78 19.19 15.76
N ASP A 10 14.03 18.76 15.82
CA ASP A 10 14.46 17.37 15.60
C ASP A 10 13.70 16.35 16.46
N SER A 11 13.35 16.73 17.70
CA SER A 11 12.55 15.87 18.59
C SER A 11 11.13 15.56 18.11
N MET A 12 10.70 16.10 16.95
CA MET A 12 9.44 15.72 16.31
C MET A 12 9.57 14.50 15.39
N PHE A 13 10.79 14.11 15.05
CA PHE A 13 11.07 12.96 14.21
C PHE A 13 11.52 11.81 15.10
N GLU A 14 10.89 10.65 14.94
CA GLU A 14 11.19 9.46 15.72
C GLU A 14 12.28 8.60 15.07
N GLU A 15 12.51 8.81 13.77
CA GLU A 15 13.42 8.02 12.95
C GLU A 15 14.78 8.73 12.75
N ASP A 16 15.87 7.94 12.77
CA ASP A 16 17.23 8.40 12.46
C ASP A 16 17.53 8.48 10.95
N TRP A 17 16.51 8.26 10.10
CA TRP A 17 16.59 8.37 8.64
C TRP A 17 15.53 9.31 8.11
N LEU A 18 15.73 9.82 6.89
CA LEU A 18 14.74 10.68 6.24
C LEU A 18 13.49 9.88 5.87
N ARG A 19 12.38 10.22 6.51
CA ARG A 19 11.05 9.69 6.25
C ARG A 19 10.12 10.80 5.79
N LEU A 20 9.44 10.61 4.67
CA LEU A 20 8.49 11.56 4.11
C LEU A 20 7.14 10.87 3.90
N VAL A 21 6.05 11.61 4.09
CA VAL A 21 4.69 11.09 3.94
C VAL A 21 3.93 11.88 2.87
N ILE A 22 3.33 11.17 1.94
CA ILE A 22 2.43 11.72 0.92
C ILE A 22 1.01 11.26 1.27
N LYS A 23 0.16 12.20 1.68
CA LYS A 23 -1.25 11.93 1.84
C LYS A 23 -1.96 12.07 0.51
N GLN A 24 -2.62 11.01 0.09
CA GLN A 24 -3.35 10.98 -1.16
C GLN A 24 -4.60 10.12 -1.04
N ALA A 25 -5.75 10.67 -1.38
CA ALA A 25 -7.03 9.99 -1.29
C ALA A 25 -7.05 8.67 -2.08
N THR A 26 -7.88 7.73 -1.65
CA THR A 26 -8.05 6.45 -2.37
C THR A 26 -8.62 6.69 -3.77
N GLY A 27 -8.08 5.99 -4.77
CA GLY A 27 -8.51 6.11 -6.17
C GLY A 27 -7.90 7.28 -6.93
N THR A 28 -6.96 8.04 -6.37
CA THR A 28 -6.35 9.22 -7.00
C THR A 28 -4.99 8.96 -7.64
N GLY A 29 -4.55 7.70 -7.75
CA GLY A 29 -3.31 7.34 -8.46
C GLY A 29 -2.07 7.19 -7.58
N LYS A 30 -2.20 6.72 -6.33
CA LYS A 30 -1.04 6.45 -5.44
C LYS A 30 0.08 5.67 -6.12
N THR A 31 -0.25 4.58 -6.84
CA THR A 31 0.75 3.77 -7.57
C THR A 31 1.48 4.58 -8.63
N LYS A 32 0.80 5.52 -9.31
CA LYS A 32 1.43 6.41 -10.28
C LYS A 32 2.44 7.34 -9.60
N VAL A 33 2.12 7.88 -8.44
CA VAL A 33 3.05 8.71 -7.66
C VAL A 33 4.27 7.90 -7.23
N LEU A 34 4.09 6.68 -6.72
CA LEU A 34 5.20 5.76 -6.41
C LEU A 34 6.09 5.52 -7.64
N SER A 35 5.49 5.30 -8.81
CA SER A 35 6.24 5.09 -10.04
C SER A 35 7.04 6.32 -10.49
N LEU A 36 6.47 7.52 -10.32
CA LEU A 36 7.17 8.78 -10.58
C LEU A 36 8.38 8.97 -9.64
N LEU A 37 8.23 8.63 -8.36
CA LEU A 37 9.30 8.70 -7.37
C LEU A 37 10.45 7.73 -7.70
N ILE A 38 10.12 6.52 -8.17
CA ILE A 38 11.11 5.55 -8.65
C ILE A 38 11.91 6.13 -9.83
N VAL A 39 11.22 6.62 -10.85
CA VAL A 39 11.87 7.20 -12.05
C VAL A 39 12.70 8.43 -11.68
N TRP A 40 12.16 9.31 -10.83
CA TRP A 40 12.86 10.48 -10.35
C TRP A 40 14.17 10.11 -9.62
N SER A 41 14.11 9.22 -8.65
CA SER A 41 15.28 8.78 -7.91
C SER A 41 16.30 8.07 -8.81
N TYR A 42 15.82 7.16 -9.67
CA TYR A 42 16.65 6.39 -10.59
C TYR A 42 17.49 7.31 -11.48
N PHE A 43 16.86 8.27 -12.17
CA PHE A 43 17.61 9.14 -13.11
C PHE A 43 18.44 10.20 -12.40
N ASN A 44 18.06 10.65 -11.20
CA ASN A 44 18.98 11.44 -10.38
C ASN A 44 20.23 10.62 -10.04
N LYS A 45 20.10 9.36 -9.65
CA LYS A 45 21.24 8.49 -9.36
C LYS A 45 22.13 8.24 -10.58
N VAL A 46 21.54 8.21 -11.77
CA VAL A 46 22.27 7.97 -13.03
C VAL A 46 22.99 9.22 -13.52
N PHE A 47 22.41 10.41 -13.31
CA PHE A 47 22.90 11.64 -13.91
C PHE A 47 23.61 12.62 -12.96
N GLU A 48 23.50 12.40 -11.64
CA GLU A 48 24.09 13.28 -10.63
C GLU A 48 25.16 12.55 -9.81
N ASP A 49 26.38 13.06 -9.81
CA ASP A 49 27.54 12.40 -9.21
C ASP A 49 27.46 12.30 -7.66
N ASN A 50 26.80 13.26 -7.00
CA ASN A 50 26.77 13.38 -5.54
C ASN A 50 25.38 13.18 -4.92
N THR A 51 24.50 12.43 -5.57
CA THR A 51 23.17 12.17 -5.02
C THR A 51 23.18 11.05 -3.96
N GLU A 52 22.45 11.24 -2.88
CA GLU A 52 22.14 10.19 -1.91
C GLU A 52 20.97 9.29 -2.36
N LEU A 53 20.36 9.56 -3.51
CA LEU A 53 19.27 8.75 -4.06
C LEU A 53 19.77 7.39 -4.57
N SER A 54 18.84 6.50 -4.91
CA SER A 54 19.11 5.10 -5.22
C SER A 54 18.53 4.67 -6.57
N LYS A 55 19.10 3.63 -7.15
CA LYS A 55 18.52 2.80 -8.23
C LYS A 55 17.83 1.53 -7.67
N ASN A 56 17.91 1.31 -6.38
CA ASN A 56 17.34 0.15 -5.72
C ASN A 56 16.15 0.57 -4.86
N PHE A 57 15.02 -0.11 -5.03
CA PHE A 57 13.76 0.25 -4.39
C PHE A 57 13.13 -0.96 -3.73
N LEU A 58 12.66 -0.81 -2.51
CA LEU A 58 11.85 -1.80 -1.81
C LEU A 58 10.42 -1.27 -1.67
N LEU A 59 9.49 -1.87 -2.40
CA LEU A 59 8.07 -1.58 -2.29
C LEU A 59 7.43 -2.56 -1.33
N LEU A 60 6.88 -2.02 -0.25
CA LEU A 60 6.19 -2.77 0.78
C LEU A 60 4.67 -2.59 0.66
N ALA A 61 3.97 -3.71 0.52
CA ALA A 61 2.51 -3.76 0.52
C ALA A 61 1.98 -4.30 1.86
N PRO A 62 0.82 -3.83 2.35
CA PRO A 62 0.25 -4.30 3.62
C PRO A 62 -0.22 -5.75 3.56
N ASN A 63 -0.68 -6.20 2.40
CA ASN A 63 -1.25 -7.54 2.22
C ASN A 63 -1.05 -8.06 0.79
N THR A 64 -1.46 -9.30 0.53
CA THR A 64 -1.32 -9.95 -0.78
C THR A 64 -2.14 -9.28 -1.87
N ILE A 65 -3.34 -8.79 -1.57
CA ILE A 65 -4.23 -8.16 -2.57
C ILE A 65 -3.59 -6.88 -3.14
N VAL A 66 -3.04 -6.04 -2.25
CA VAL A 66 -2.32 -4.83 -2.68
C VAL A 66 -1.04 -5.19 -3.42
N LEU A 67 -0.34 -6.24 -2.97
CA LEU A 67 0.86 -6.72 -3.65
C LEU A 67 0.57 -7.22 -5.07
N ASP A 68 -0.51 -7.99 -5.26
CA ASP A 68 -0.89 -8.51 -6.59
C ASP A 68 -1.23 -7.35 -7.54
N ARG A 69 -1.92 -6.32 -7.06
CA ARG A 69 -2.18 -5.10 -7.84
C ARG A 69 -0.87 -4.38 -8.23
N LEU A 70 0.04 -4.17 -7.28
CA LEU A 70 1.35 -3.56 -7.56
C LEU A 70 2.17 -4.42 -8.53
N LYS A 71 2.08 -5.74 -8.42
CA LYS A 71 2.71 -6.67 -9.36
C LYS A 71 2.18 -6.47 -10.77
N ASP A 72 0.87 -6.42 -10.96
CA ASP A 72 0.24 -6.21 -12.27
C ASP A 72 0.69 -4.92 -12.95
N ASP A 73 0.91 -3.86 -12.17
CA ASP A 73 1.36 -2.55 -12.64
C ASP A 73 2.87 -2.51 -12.94
N ILE A 74 3.69 -3.13 -12.11
CA ILE A 74 5.16 -2.96 -12.14
C ILE A 74 5.86 -4.10 -12.90
N GLU A 75 5.32 -5.33 -12.87
CA GLU A 75 5.91 -6.47 -13.57
C GLU A 75 6.04 -6.19 -15.07
N GLY A 76 7.23 -6.42 -15.62
CA GLY A 76 7.56 -6.06 -16.99
C GLY A 76 7.59 -4.53 -17.23
N LEU A 77 7.72 -3.75 -16.17
CA LEU A 77 7.79 -2.28 -16.21
C LEU A 77 6.58 -1.62 -16.87
N LYS A 78 5.40 -2.23 -16.78
CA LYS A 78 4.18 -1.83 -17.51
C LYS A 78 3.76 -0.38 -17.22
N ILE A 79 3.68 0.02 -15.94
CA ILE A 79 3.25 1.37 -15.55
C ILE A 79 4.20 2.45 -16.04
N PHE A 80 5.47 2.10 -16.22
CA PHE A 80 6.49 3.04 -16.70
C PHE A 80 6.42 3.24 -18.22
N ASN A 81 6.00 2.21 -18.96
CA ASN A 81 6.02 2.17 -20.42
C ASN A 81 4.63 2.37 -21.06
N ASN A 82 3.57 1.76 -20.50
CA ASN A 82 2.20 1.84 -21.06
C ASN A 82 1.51 3.16 -20.72
N ASP A 83 1.82 3.72 -19.55
CA ASP A 83 1.43 5.07 -19.14
C ASP A 83 2.72 5.87 -18.95
N PRO A 84 3.34 6.35 -20.03
CA PRO A 84 4.74 6.69 -20.05
C PRO A 84 5.04 7.87 -19.11
N ILE A 85 5.87 7.57 -18.12
CA ILE A 85 6.44 8.56 -17.19
C ILE A 85 7.94 8.77 -17.43
N ILE A 86 8.53 7.91 -18.28
CA ILE A 86 9.93 8.02 -18.69
C ILE A 86 9.98 8.98 -19.88
N PRO A 87 10.86 10.00 -19.85
CA PRO A 87 11.05 10.88 -20.98
C PRO A 87 11.47 10.11 -22.24
N PRO A 88 11.08 10.58 -23.42
CA PRO A 88 11.57 9.99 -24.66
C PRO A 88 13.09 9.92 -24.69
N ASN A 89 13.64 8.85 -25.26
CA ASN A 89 15.08 8.70 -25.41
C ASN A 89 15.67 9.92 -26.12
N GLN A 90 16.84 10.38 -25.68
CA GLN A 90 17.52 11.60 -26.12
C GLN A 90 16.81 12.93 -25.75
N TYR A 91 15.77 12.90 -24.92
CA TYR A 91 15.23 14.14 -24.36
C TYR A 91 16.32 14.89 -23.59
N SER A 92 16.47 16.18 -23.86
CA SER A 92 17.55 17.03 -23.31
C SER A 92 18.97 16.48 -23.54
N GLY A 93 19.19 15.67 -24.58
CA GLY A 93 20.50 15.10 -24.91
C GLY A 93 20.91 13.94 -23.97
N LYS A 94 20.05 13.50 -23.06
CA LYS A 94 20.33 12.41 -22.11
C LYS A 94 19.72 11.11 -22.58
N ASN A 95 20.35 9.98 -22.20
CA ASN A 95 19.81 8.65 -22.41
C ASN A 95 18.86 8.28 -21.27
N TRP A 96 17.57 8.15 -21.59
CA TRP A 96 16.50 7.83 -20.64
C TRP A 96 16.18 6.31 -20.59
N ASN A 97 17.18 5.46 -20.81
CA ASN A 97 17.00 4.02 -20.67
C ASN A 97 16.70 3.64 -19.22
N PHE A 98 15.65 2.86 -19.01
CA PHE A 98 15.17 2.46 -17.70
C PHE A 98 14.95 0.96 -17.67
N PHE A 99 15.90 0.22 -17.10
CA PHE A 99 15.90 -1.25 -17.09
C PHE A 99 16.17 -1.85 -15.70
N PRO A 100 15.57 -1.34 -14.61
CA PRO A 100 15.72 -1.98 -13.32
C PRO A 100 15.10 -3.39 -13.37
N LYS A 101 15.73 -4.35 -12.69
CA LYS A 101 15.20 -5.69 -12.55
C LYS A 101 14.13 -5.75 -11.48
N VAL A 102 12.99 -6.33 -11.82
CA VAL A 102 11.88 -6.50 -10.89
C VAL A 102 11.98 -7.85 -10.19
N HIS A 103 11.93 -7.86 -8.88
CA HIS A 103 11.97 -9.03 -8.01
C HIS A 103 10.68 -9.09 -7.21
N ILE A 104 9.95 -10.20 -7.30
CA ILE A 104 8.64 -10.34 -6.66
C ILE A 104 8.71 -11.40 -5.57
N GLN A 105 8.47 -11.01 -4.32
CA GLN A 105 8.48 -11.89 -3.14
C GLN A 105 9.73 -12.78 -3.07
N ASP A 106 9.52 -14.10 -3.14
CA ASP A 106 10.57 -15.12 -3.02
C ASP A 106 11.24 -15.44 -4.37
N GLN A 107 10.81 -14.80 -5.47
CA GLN A 107 11.38 -15.00 -6.82
C GLN A 107 12.50 -14.00 -7.09
N ILE A 108 13.54 -14.08 -6.26
CA ILE A 108 14.66 -13.15 -6.37
C ILE A 108 15.78 -13.84 -7.15
N GLY A 109 16.14 -13.23 -8.27
CA GLY A 109 17.32 -13.62 -9.03
C GLY A 109 18.56 -12.81 -8.60
N SER A 110 19.65 -12.91 -9.39
CA SER A 110 20.83 -12.07 -9.21
C SER A 110 20.47 -10.59 -9.24
N LEU A 111 21.15 -9.78 -8.45
CA LEU A 111 21.06 -8.33 -8.52
C LEU A 111 21.47 -7.81 -9.90
N SER A 112 20.91 -6.68 -10.29
CA SER A 112 21.23 -5.98 -11.53
C SER A 112 21.97 -4.67 -11.21
N ASP A 113 23.07 -4.43 -11.91
CA ASP A 113 23.80 -3.17 -11.82
C ASP A 113 23.00 -1.99 -12.39
N GLU A 114 22.01 -2.28 -13.25
CA GLU A 114 21.07 -1.29 -13.78
C GLU A 114 19.98 -0.86 -12.78
N GLY A 115 19.99 -1.44 -11.56
CA GLY A 115 19.04 -1.15 -10.51
C GLY A 115 18.03 -2.28 -10.27
N ASN A 116 17.35 -2.22 -9.13
CA ASN A 116 16.45 -3.29 -8.69
C ASN A 116 15.19 -2.73 -8.06
N ILE A 117 14.05 -3.36 -8.35
CA ILE A 117 12.75 -3.06 -7.73
C ILE A 117 12.26 -4.33 -7.03
N PHE A 118 12.24 -4.33 -5.72
CA PHE A 118 11.76 -5.44 -4.90
C PHE A 118 10.33 -5.18 -4.48
N LEU A 119 9.43 -6.13 -4.76
CA LEU A 119 8.02 -6.10 -4.33
C LEU A 119 7.78 -7.21 -3.32
N THR A 120 7.30 -6.85 -2.15
CA THR A 120 6.98 -7.81 -1.10
C THR A 120 5.88 -7.30 -0.17
N ASN A 121 5.33 -8.18 0.66
CA ASN A 121 4.41 -7.79 1.70
C ASN A 121 4.99 -8.06 3.10
N VAL A 122 4.51 -7.28 4.06
CA VAL A 122 4.97 -7.35 5.46
C VAL A 122 4.67 -8.70 6.11
N GLN A 123 3.57 -9.33 5.74
CA GLN A 123 3.17 -10.62 6.34
C GLN A 123 4.23 -11.71 6.12
N ARG A 124 4.98 -11.64 5.01
CA ARG A 124 6.08 -12.57 4.73
C ARG A 124 7.26 -12.42 5.68
N PHE A 125 7.50 -11.23 6.19
CA PHE A 125 8.54 -11.00 7.20
C PHE A 125 8.13 -11.50 8.58
N SER A 126 6.83 -11.54 8.90
CA SER A 126 6.30 -11.90 10.23
C SER A 126 5.99 -13.39 10.43
N VAL A 127 5.79 -14.17 9.37
CA VAL A 127 5.35 -15.58 9.46
C VAL A 127 6.41 -16.49 10.13
N ARG A 128 7.70 -16.15 10.07
CA ARG A 128 8.76 -16.94 10.74
C ARG A 128 8.92 -16.68 12.23
N ALA A 129 8.36 -15.57 12.77
CA ALA A 129 8.44 -15.26 14.21
C ALA A 129 7.68 -16.26 15.11
N LYS A 130 6.72 -16.99 14.57
CA LYS A 130 5.88 -17.89 15.38
C LYS A 130 6.53 -19.24 15.70
N ASN A 131 7.68 -19.57 15.10
CA ASN A 131 8.30 -20.90 15.24
C ASN A 131 9.67 -20.88 15.96
N THR A 132 10.13 -19.75 16.47
CA THR A 132 11.39 -19.66 17.23
C THR A 132 11.14 -19.28 18.69
N ASN A 133 11.84 -19.95 19.60
CA ASN A 133 11.79 -19.70 21.03
C ASN A 133 12.17 -18.25 21.37
N LYS A 134 11.50 -17.70 22.38
CA LYS A 134 11.37 -16.28 22.77
C LYS A 134 12.68 -15.50 23.11
N ASN A 135 13.87 -15.99 22.84
CA ASN A 135 15.08 -15.39 23.43
C ASN A 135 16.02 -14.66 22.47
N ASP A 136 15.76 -14.62 21.17
CA ASP A 136 16.64 -13.85 20.29
C ASP A 136 15.89 -13.20 19.13
N MET A 137 15.47 -11.94 19.36
CA MET A 137 14.84 -11.12 18.31
C MET A 137 15.85 -10.76 17.22
N SER A 138 17.14 -10.77 17.50
CA SER A 138 18.20 -10.52 16.52
C SER A 138 18.31 -11.69 15.52
N ASP A 139 18.27 -12.92 16.00
CA ASP A 139 18.29 -14.11 15.13
C ASP A 139 17.02 -14.25 14.29
N PHE A 140 15.91 -13.75 14.80
CA PHE A 140 14.65 -13.68 14.03
C PHE A 140 14.77 -12.79 12.79
N PHE A 141 15.42 -11.64 12.92
CA PHE A 141 15.60 -10.68 11.82
C PHE A 141 16.85 -10.94 10.98
N LEU A 142 17.90 -11.50 11.56
CA LEU A 142 19.17 -11.77 10.89
C LEU A 142 19.27 -13.19 10.34
N GLY A 143 18.40 -14.11 10.75
CA GLY A 143 18.35 -15.51 10.32
C GLY A 143 19.43 -16.36 10.94
N GLU A 144 19.06 -17.49 11.59
CA GLU A 144 19.98 -18.55 11.96
C GLU A 144 20.79 -19.03 10.75
N LYS A 145 22.08 -19.31 10.94
CA LYS A 145 22.87 -20.08 9.97
C LYS A 145 22.11 -21.37 9.66
N PRO A 146 21.88 -21.72 8.39
CA PRO A 146 21.18 -22.95 8.08
C PRO A 146 21.96 -24.15 8.60
N SER A 147 21.35 -24.93 9.50
CA SER A 147 21.80 -26.26 9.80
C SER A 147 21.71 -27.10 8.52
N SER A 148 22.78 -27.76 8.19
CA SER A 148 23.06 -28.47 6.95
C SER A 148 22.12 -29.65 6.67
N THR A 149 20.85 -29.41 6.32
CA THR A 149 20.01 -30.43 5.66
C THR A 149 18.77 -29.77 5.02
N LYS A 150 18.81 -29.72 3.71
CA LYS A 150 17.85 -29.14 2.74
C LYS A 150 18.03 -27.64 2.50
N ILE A 151 18.89 -27.37 1.55
CA ILE A 151 18.99 -26.08 0.86
C ILE A 151 17.69 -25.87 0.07
N ASP A 152 16.70 -25.23 0.71
CA ASP A 152 15.71 -24.48 -0.02
C ASP A 152 16.43 -23.23 -0.51
N ASN A 153 16.81 -23.21 -1.79
CA ASN A 153 17.55 -22.12 -2.46
C ASN A 153 16.69 -20.84 -2.60
N LYS A 154 15.83 -20.54 -1.64
CA LYS A 154 15.05 -19.30 -1.60
C LYS A 154 15.85 -18.22 -0.92
N ILE A 155 16.59 -17.48 -1.73
CA ILE A 155 17.19 -16.21 -1.32
C ILE A 155 16.04 -15.28 -0.91
N LEU A 156 16.08 -14.79 0.32
CA LEU A 156 15.01 -13.92 0.83
C LEU A 156 15.33 -12.45 0.52
N VAL A 157 14.31 -11.64 0.25
CA VAL A 157 14.44 -10.17 0.06
C VAL A 157 15.33 -9.56 1.14
N ARG A 158 15.16 -9.97 2.40
CA ARG A 158 15.95 -9.50 3.54
C ARG A 158 17.46 -9.74 3.41
N ASP A 159 17.88 -10.84 2.80
CA ASP A 159 19.29 -11.22 2.68
C ASP A 159 19.96 -10.41 1.58
N ILE A 160 19.22 -10.15 0.50
CA ILE A 160 19.71 -9.33 -0.63
C ILE A 160 19.77 -7.84 -0.28
N VAL A 161 18.79 -7.35 0.45
CA VAL A 161 18.79 -5.95 0.91
C VAL A 161 20.03 -5.61 1.73
N LYS A 162 20.63 -6.60 2.43
CA LYS A 162 21.88 -6.41 3.16
C LYS A 162 23.12 -6.25 2.25
N GLU A 163 23.05 -6.75 1.02
CA GLU A 163 24.15 -6.64 0.06
C GLU A 163 24.13 -5.33 -0.72
N LEU A 164 23.01 -4.58 -0.64
CA LEU A 164 22.86 -3.32 -1.35
C LEU A 164 23.61 -2.18 -0.65
N ASP A 165 24.15 -1.29 -1.46
CA ASP A 165 24.85 -0.09 -0.98
C ASP A 165 23.91 1.04 -0.61
N ASP A 166 22.78 1.13 -1.32
CA ASP A 166 21.72 2.10 -1.11
C ASP A 166 20.36 1.46 -1.41
N LEU A 167 19.32 1.96 -0.77
CA LEU A 167 17.97 1.45 -0.93
C LEU A 167 16.96 2.52 -0.53
N ILE A 168 15.99 2.81 -1.40
CA ILE A 168 14.82 3.61 -1.03
C ILE A 168 13.65 2.69 -0.70
N ILE A 169 12.99 2.96 0.42
CA ILE A 169 11.81 2.22 0.85
C ILE A 169 10.55 3.02 0.49
N LEU A 170 9.62 2.37 -0.19
CA LEU A 170 8.35 2.93 -0.61
C LEU A 170 7.22 2.08 -0.01
N ASN A 171 6.38 2.69 0.81
CA ASN A 171 5.27 2.01 1.47
C ASN A 171 3.94 2.44 0.84
N ASP A 172 3.18 1.48 0.30
CA ASP A 172 1.78 1.73 -0.08
C ASP A 172 0.86 1.41 1.10
N GLU A 173 -0.20 2.20 1.27
CA GLU A 173 -1.13 2.14 2.41
C GLU A 173 -0.42 2.21 3.77
N ALA A 174 0.52 3.12 3.87
CA ALA A 174 1.47 3.23 5.00
C ALA A 174 0.84 3.55 6.37
N HIS A 175 -0.46 3.72 6.48
CA HIS A 175 -1.16 3.86 7.77
C HIS A 175 -1.04 2.61 8.66
N HIS A 176 -0.49 1.53 8.15
CA HIS A 176 -0.14 0.33 8.92
C HIS A 176 1.29 0.36 9.49
N VAL A 177 2.13 1.36 9.15
CA VAL A 177 3.57 1.41 9.50
C VAL A 177 3.88 2.15 10.82
N HIS A 178 2.89 2.69 11.51
CA HIS A 178 3.04 3.82 12.41
C HIS A 178 3.21 3.53 13.88
N ASP A 179 3.23 2.28 14.24
CA ASP A 179 3.51 1.89 15.61
C ASP A 179 4.89 1.22 15.60
N SER A 180 5.85 1.77 16.36
CA SER A 180 7.18 1.19 16.52
C SER A 180 7.14 -0.23 17.10
N SER A 181 6.01 -0.64 17.69
CA SER A 181 5.74 -2.02 18.12
C SER A 181 5.38 -2.95 16.96
N LEU A 182 4.98 -2.41 15.80
CA LEU A 182 4.54 -3.21 14.66
C LEU A 182 5.72 -3.84 13.92
N ALA A 183 5.49 -5.04 13.42
CA ALA A 183 6.49 -5.78 12.65
C ALA A 183 7.02 -4.99 11.44
N TRP A 184 6.20 -4.15 10.85
CA TRP A 184 6.56 -3.33 9.68
C TRP A 184 7.62 -2.28 10.02
N TYR A 185 7.42 -1.49 11.07
CA TYR A 185 8.39 -0.50 11.52
C TYR A 185 9.74 -1.17 11.82
N LYS A 186 9.71 -2.27 12.58
CA LYS A 186 10.92 -3.03 12.94
C LYS A 186 11.68 -3.58 11.74
N ILE A 187 11.01 -3.92 10.65
CA ILE A 187 11.67 -4.35 9.42
C ILE A 187 12.49 -3.20 8.83
N ILE A 188 11.90 -2.02 8.72
CA ILE A 188 12.58 -0.84 8.18
C ILE A 188 13.75 -0.42 9.07
N GLU A 189 13.53 -0.37 10.38
CA GLU A 189 14.56 -0.09 11.37
C GLU A 189 15.74 -1.07 11.25
N ASN A 190 15.47 -2.37 11.13
CA ASN A 190 16.53 -3.36 10.93
C ASN A 190 17.28 -3.22 9.61
N ILE A 191 16.60 -2.83 8.54
CA ILE A 191 17.27 -2.50 7.27
C ILE A 191 18.22 -1.32 7.49
N HIS A 192 17.75 -0.26 8.13
CA HIS A 192 18.58 0.89 8.47
C HIS A 192 19.79 0.53 9.32
N LEU A 193 19.58 -0.22 10.40
CA LEU A 193 20.67 -0.68 11.29
C LEU A 193 21.71 -1.54 10.55
N ASN A 194 21.27 -2.42 9.63
CA ASN A 194 22.20 -3.20 8.80
C ASN A 194 23.03 -2.32 7.85
N LEU A 195 22.41 -1.30 7.24
CA LEU A 195 23.13 -0.34 6.41
C LEU A 195 24.17 0.44 7.24
N LEU A 196 23.82 0.86 8.46
CA LEU A 196 24.74 1.55 9.38
C LEU A 196 25.95 0.69 9.76
N GLN A 197 25.79 -0.62 9.94
CA GLN A 197 26.92 -1.54 10.22
C GLN A 197 27.95 -1.56 9.08
N ASN A 198 27.50 -1.25 7.85
CA ASN A 198 28.35 -1.13 6.67
C ASN A 198 28.77 0.31 6.36
N ASN A 199 28.69 1.24 7.34
CA ASN A 199 28.92 2.67 7.16
C ASN A 199 28.04 3.33 6.09
N LYS A 200 26.82 2.81 5.91
CA LYS A 200 25.78 3.30 4.99
C LYS A 200 24.54 3.68 5.80
N LYS A 201 23.65 4.45 5.22
CA LYS A 201 22.37 4.82 5.83
C LYS A 201 21.21 4.51 4.87
N LEU A 202 20.01 4.39 5.41
CA LEU A 202 18.80 4.41 4.61
C LEU A 202 18.59 5.85 4.11
N PRO A 203 18.77 6.13 2.81
CA PRO A 203 18.74 7.51 2.31
C PRO A 203 17.33 8.10 2.39
N LEU A 204 16.29 7.31 2.14
CA LEU A 204 14.92 7.82 2.06
C LEU A 204 13.89 6.70 2.26
N GLN A 205 12.89 6.98 3.09
CA GLN A 205 11.63 6.26 3.16
C GLN A 205 10.50 7.19 2.71
N ILE A 206 9.63 6.72 1.83
CA ILE A 206 8.42 7.44 1.43
C ILE A 206 7.20 6.60 1.71
N ASP A 207 6.29 7.16 2.47
CA ASP A 207 5.03 6.57 2.86
C ASP A 207 3.89 7.20 2.07
N VAL A 208 3.11 6.40 1.34
CA VAL A 208 1.93 6.89 0.64
C VAL A 208 0.68 6.32 1.30
N THR A 209 -0.23 7.19 1.72
CA THR A 209 -1.45 6.77 2.42
C THR A 209 -2.59 7.77 2.25
N ALA A 210 -3.82 7.30 2.33
CA ALA A 210 -5.00 8.17 2.38
C ALA A 210 -5.24 8.76 3.79
N THR A 211 -4.73 8.09 4.83
CA THR A 211 -4.99 8.41 6.24
C THR A 211 -3.69 8.48 7.04
N PRO A 212 -2.93 9.58 6.98
CA PRO A 212 -1.65 9.73 7.68
C PRO A 212 -1.88 10.03 9.17
N LYS A 213 -2.41 9.05 9.89
CA LYS A 213 -2.68 9.16 11.33
C LYS A 213 -2.15 7.95 12.07
N HIS A 214 -1.56 8.19 13.23
CA HIS A 214 -1.28 7.17 14.21
C HIS A 214 -2.56 6.59 14.81
N GLN A 215 -2.50 5.44 15.45
CA GLN A 215 -3.66 4.85 16.14
C GLN A 215 -4.26 5.76 17.21
N ASN A 216 -3.43 6.61 17.85
CA ASN A 216 -3.85 7.61 18.81
C ASN A 216 -4.50 8.87 18.17
N GLY A 217 -4.63 8.91 16.83
CA GLY A 217 -5.23 10.02 16.09
C GLY A 217 -4.29 11.16 15.70
N ASN A 218 -3.04 11.17 16.16
CA ASN A 218 -2.06 12.18 15.78
C ASN A 218 -1.70 12.04 14.28
N ILE A 219 -1.50 13.21 13.63
CA ILE A 219 -1.08 13.26 12.22
C ILE A 219 0.44 13.12 12.16
N PHE A 220 0.94 12.43 11.11
CA PHE A 220 2.38 12.35 10.86
C PHE A 220 2.96 13.72 10.55
N VAL A 221 3.98 14.10 11.28
CA VAL A 221 4.66 15.39 11.11
C VAL A 221 5.41 15.49 9.79
N GLN A 222 5.82 14.36 9.22
CA GLN A 222 6.59 14.26 7.98
C GLN A 222 5.74 14.40 6.70
N THR A 223 4.45 14.77 6.82
CA THR A 223 3.56 14.92 5.66
C THR A 223 3.96 16.13 4.81
N ILE A 224 4.48 15.85 3.61
CA ILE A 224 4.97 16.86 2.66
C ILE A 224 3.97 17.22 1.57
N SER A 225 2.95 16.39 1.36
CA SER A 225 1.89 16.61 0.37
C SER A 225 0.57 16.09 0.91
N ASP A 226 -0.50 16.84 0.70
CA ASP A 226 -1.86 16.49 1.10
C ASP A 226 -2.82 16.70 -0.07
N TYR A 227 -3.33 15.59 -0.63
CA TYR A 227 -4.40 15.59 -1.63
C TYR A 227 -5.64 14.89 -1.05
N PRO A 228 -6.51 15.64 -0.34
CA PRO A 228 -7.62 15.08 0.40
C PRO A 228 -8.77 14.64 -0.50
N LEU A 229 -9.62 13.73 0.03
CA LEU A 229 -10.79 13.22 -0.69
C LEU A 229 -11.75 14.32 -1.17
N VAL A 230 -11.91 15.38 -0.38
CA VAL A 230 -12.79 16.52 -0.74
C VAL A 230 -12.31 17.19 -2.01
N GLU A 231 -11.01 17.42 -2.14
CA GLU A 231 -10.41 18.02 -3.34
C GLU A 231 -10.51 17.08 -4.54
N ALA A 232 -10.23 15.78 -4.35
CA ALA A 232 -10.34 14.78 -5.39
C ALA A 232 -11.78 14.66 -5.94
N ILE A 233 -12.80 14.82 -5.08
CA ILE A 233 -14.21 14.87 -5.47
C ILE A 233 -14.49 16.18 -6.23
N ALA A 234 -14.04 17.33 -5.71
CA ALA A 234 -14.26 18.63 -6.36
C ALA A 234 -13.66 18.69 -7.78
N GLN A 235 -12.53 18.00 -7.99
CA GLN A 235 -11.84 17.89 -9.27
C GLN A 235 -12.40 16.74 -10.16
N ASN A 236 -13.45 16.03 -9.74
CA ASN A 236 -14.04 14.88 -10.45
C ASN A 236 -13.07 13.70 -10.68
N VAL A 237 -12.00 13.59 -9.90
CA VAL A 237 -11.07 12.44 -9.95
C VAL A 237 -11.68 11.25 -9.23
N VAL A 238 -12.40 11.49 -8.15
CA VAL A 238 -13.13 10.48 -7.37
C VAL A 238 -14.61 10.80 -7.37
N LYS A 239 -15.45 9.76 -7.48
CA LYS A 239 -16.90 9.90 -7.45
C LYS A 239 -17.36 10.43 -6.09
N THR A 240 -18.34 11.33 -6.13
CA THR A 240 -19.03 11.79 -4.91
C THR A 240 -19.78 10.62 -4.27
N PRO A 241 -19.54 10.30 -3.00
CA PRO A 241 -20.33 9.30 -2.30
C PRO A 241 -21.78 9.78 -2.14
N ILE A 242 -22.74 8.94 -2.48
CA ILE A 242 -24.15 9.19 -2.27
C ILE A 242 -24.51 8.76 -0.86
N LEU A 243 -24.90 9.70 -0.02
CA LEU A 243 -25.35 9.43 1.34
C LEU A 243 -26.88 9.46 1.37
N PRO A 244 -27.52 8.66 2.27
CA PRO A 244 -28.94 8.77 2.51
C PRO A 244 -29.33 10.19 2.93
N ASP A 245 -30.46 10.70 2.44
CA ASP A 245 -31.03 11.96 2.89
C ASP A 245 -31.45 11.93 4.38
N GLU A 246 -31.77 13.08 4.96
CA GLU A 246 -32.14 13.16 6.38
C GLU A 246 -33.34 12.29 6.73
N ALA A 247 -34.35 12.25 5.85
CA ALA A 247 -35.56 11.44 6.05
C ALA A 247 -35.27 9.94 6.05
N SER A 248 -34.39 9.51 5.15
CA SER A 248 -33.91 8.12 5.08
C SER A 248 -33.02 7.78 6.26
N ARG A 249 -32.11 8.69 6.68
CA ARG A 249 -31.26 8.48 7.88
C ARG A 249 -32.08 8.30 9.14
N GLY A 250 -33.16 9.07 9.31
CA GLY A 250 -34.05 8.95 10.46
C GLY A 250 -34.75 7.58 10.58
N LYS A 251 -34.88 6.87 9.46
CA LYS A 251 -35.45 5.51 9.39
C LYS A 251 -34.43 4.40 9.59
N LEU A 252 -33.12 4.69 9.38
CA LEU A 252 -32.05 3.71 9.50
C LEU A 252 -31.75 3.44 10.98
N LYS A 253 -32.15 2.27 11.47
CA LYS A 253 -31.89 1.81 12.84
C LYS A 253 -31.31 0.40 12.78
N GLU A 254 -30.36 0.12 13.68
CA GLU A 254 -29.91 -1.23 13.93
C GLU A 254 -30.95 -1.97 14.78
N ASN A 255 -31.32 -3.15 14.36
CA ASN A 255 -32.18 -4.02 15.17
C ASN A 255 -31.32 -4.83 16.17
N THR A 256 -31.92 -5.24 17.26
CA THR A 256 -31.28 -6.13 18.22
C THR A 256 -31.37 -7.57 17.69
N SER A 257 -30.34 -8.00 16.97
CA SER A 257 -30.23 -9.38 16.47
C SER A 257 -28.77 -9.84 16.43
N SER A 258 -28.54 -11.14 16.62
CA SER A 258 -27.23 -11.78 16.41
C SER A 258 -26.94 -12.03 14.93
N LYS A 259 -27.95 -12.05 14.07
CA LYS A 259 -27.79 -12.17 12.62
C LYS A 259 -27.52 -10.82 12.00
N PHE A 260 -26.50 -10.74 11.19
CA PHE A 260 -26.09 -9.50 10.52
C PHE A 260 -27.18 -8.95 9.61
N SER A 261 -27.78 -9.78 8.77
CA SER A 261 -28.85 -9.39 7.84
C SER A 261 -30.11 -8.86 8.57
N GLU A 262 -30.45 -9.38 9.75
CA GLU A 262 -31.56 -8.88 10.56
C GLU A 262 -31.20 -7.58 11.26
N ARG A 263 -29.97 -7.50 11.82
CA ARG A 263 -29.47 -6.31 12.51
C ARG A 263 -29.43 -5.10 11.59
N TYR A 264 -28.91 -5.27 10.38
CA TYR A 264 -28.72 -4.20 9.38
C TYR A 264 -29.78 -4.21 8.28
N ARG A 265 -30.92 -4.85 8.48
CA ARG A 265 -31.98 -5.05 7.48
C ARG A 265 -32.34 -3.75 6.76
N GLN A 266 -32.52 -2.65 7.49
CA GLN A 266 -32.95 -1.39 6.91
C GLN A 266 -31.89 -0.78 5.98
N TYR A 267 -30.62 -0.91 6.35
CA TYR A 267 -29.49 -0.47 5.52
C TYR A 267 -29.36 -1.29 4.24
N ILE A 268 -29.49 -2.61 4.37
CA ILE A 268 -29.43 -3.52 3.23
C ILE A 268 -30.58 -3.22 2.25
N ASN A 269 -31.81 -3.09 2.77
CA ASN A 269 -32.99 -2.81 1.94
C ASN A 269 -32.86 -1.50 1.21
N LEU A 270 -32.45 -0.44 1.88
CA LEU A 270 -32.21 0.86 1.23
C LEU A 270 -31.13 0.77 0.14
N GLY A 271 -30.04 0.05 0.42
CA GLY A 271 -28.98 -0.17 -0.55
C GLY A 271 -29.46 -0.91 -1.81
N VAL A 272 -30.30 -1.93 -1.65
CA VAL A 272 -30.92 -2.67 -2.76
C VAL A 272 -31.89 -1.78 -3.53
N GLU A 273 -32.71 -0.99 -2.85
CA GLU A 273 -33.67 -0.07 -3.50
C GLU A 273 -32.94 0.96 -4.39
N VAL A 274 -31.91 1.61 -3.88
CA VAL A 274 -31.10 2.57 -4.65
C VAL A 274 -30.41 1.87 -5.84
N TRP A 275 -29.82 0.70 -5.60
CA TRP A 275 -29.19 -0.10 -6.66
C TRP A 275 -30.19 -0.49 -7.75
N GLU A 276 -31.39 -0.91 -7.40
CA GLU A 276 -32.42 -1.34 -8.38
C GLU A 276 -32.83 -0.18 -9.30
N GLN A 277 -32.92 1.04 -8.76
CA GLN A 277 -33.17 2.23 -9.55
C GLN A 277 -32.05 2.49 -10.56
N ASP A 278 -30.79 2.41 -10.11
CA ASP A 278 -29.64 2.61 -10.98
C ASP A 278 -29.46 1.45 -11.97
N TYR A 279 -29.71 0.21 -11.55
CA TYR A 279 -29.71 -0.96 -12.43
C TYR A 279 -30.67 -0.77 -13.60
N LYS A 280 -31.92 -0.34 -13.36
CA LYS A 280 -32.92 -0.07 -14.40
C LYS A 280 -32.47 1.04 -15.39
N LYS A 281 -31.80 2.09 -14.87
CA LYS A 281 -31.23 3.16 -15.73
C LYS A 281 -30.09 2.65 -16.62
N HIS A 282 -29.15 1.91 -16.02
CA HIS A 282 -27.98 1.42 -16.74
C HIS A 282 -28.30 0.31 -17.74
N LEU A 283 -29.31 -0.52 -17.43
CA LEU A 283 -29.77 -1.58 -18.33
C LEU A 283 -30.26 -1.00 -19.68
N LYS A 284 -30.91 0.17 -19.67
CA LYS A 284 -31.31 0.88 -20.89
C LYS A 284 -30.13 1.31 -21.78
N LEU A 285 -28.96 1.41 -21.17
CA LEU A 285 -27.68 1.76 -21.84
C LEU A 285 -26.83 0.52 -22.16
N GLY A 286 -27.41 -0.69 -22.06
CA GLY A 286 -26.69 -1.95 -22.29
C GLY A 286 -25.65 -2.27 -21.20
N LYS A 287 -25.71 -1.63 -20.03
CA LYS A 287 -24.77 -1.82 -18.92
C LYS A 287 -25.48 -2.44 -17.73
N LYS A 288 -24.76 -3.26 -16.95
CA LYS A 288 -25.26 -3.83 -15.69
C LYS A 288 -24.59 -3.11 -14.51
N ALA A 289 -25.41 -2.54 -13.62
CA ALA A 289 -24.91 -2.06 -12.34
C ALA A 289 -24.72 -3.24 -11.38
N LEU A 290 -23.59 -3.29 -10.68
CA LEU A 290 -23.32 -4.27 -9.65
C LEU A 290 -23.66 -3.69 -8.27
N LEU A 291 -24.25 -4.51 -7.39
CA LEU A 291 -24.42 -4.21 -5.98
C LEU A 291 -23.28 -4.88 -5.20
N PHE A 292 -22.52 -4.10 -4.49
CA PHE A 292 -21.47 -4.59 -3.61
C PHE A 292 -21.80 -4.27 -2.16
N ILE A 293 -21.94 -5.30 -1.33
CA ILE A 293 -22.23 -5.17 0.09
C ILE A 293 -21.02 -5.68 0.87
N MET A 294 -20.44 -4.81 1.69
CA MET A 294 -19.32 -5.14 2.54
C MET A 294 -19.82 -5.46 3.95
N VAL A 295 -19.36 -6.56 4.50
CA VAL A 295 -19.64 -7.04 5.85
C VAL A 295 -18.33 -7.24 6.63
N ASP A 296 -18.43 -7.41 7.93
CA ASP A 296 -17.28 -7.50 8.84
C ASP A 296 -16.65 -8.90 8.93
N ASP A 297 -17.39 -9.97 8.56
CA ASP A 297 -16.94 -11.35 8.66
C ASP A 297 -17.46 -12.18 7.46
N THR A 298 -16.71 -13.19 7.04
CA THR A 298 -17.10 -14.13 5.97
C THR A 298 -18.39 -14.89 6.27
N LYS A 299 -18.65 -15.23 7.54
CA LYS A 299 -19.91 -15.86 7.96
C LYS A 299 -21.11 -14.97 7.71
N ASN A 300 -20.92 -13.66 7.87
CA ASN A 300 -21.97 -12.68 7.62
C ASN A 300 -22.22 -12.46 6.12
N CYS A 301 -21.26 -12.81 5.26
CA CYS A 301 -21.48 -12.82 3.80
C CYS A 301 -22.58 -13.83 3.43
N ASP A 302 -22.53 -15.06 3.96
CA ASP A 302 -23.52 -16.09 3.68
C ASP A 302 -24.91 -15.70 4.19
N ASP A 303 -24.98 -15.15 5.42
CA ASP A 303 -26.24 -14.66 6.01
C ASP A 303 -26.87 -13.53 5.15
N VAL A 304 -26.07 -12.58 4.67
CA VAL A 304 -26.54 -11.50 3.81
C VAL A 304 -26.94 -12.02 2.43
N LYS A 305 -26.18 -12.94 1.86
CA LYS A 305 -26.50 -13.60 0.59
C LYS A 305 -27.86 -14.30 0.66
N ASP A 306 -28.06 -15.14 1.67
CA ASP A 306 -29.32 -15.87 1.87
C ASP A 306 -30.49 -14.89 2.05
N TYR A 307 -30.30 -13.82 2.80
CA TYR A 307 -31.30 -12.77 2.97
C TYR A 307 -31.65 -12.10 1.67
N LEU A 308 -30.66 -11.70 0.85
CA LEU A 308 -30.87 -11.05 -0.43
C LEU A 308 -31.62 -11.93 -1.42
N GLU A 309 -31.20 -13.19 -1.57
CA GLU A 309 -31.82 -14.13 -2.51
C GLU A 309 -33.26 -14.52 -2.12
N ASN A 310 -33.54 -14.60 -0.82
CA ASN A 310 -34.88 -14.92 -0.31
C ASN A 310 -35.84 -13.72 -0.33
N THR A 311 -35.29 -12.49 -0.19
CA THR A 311 -36.11 -11.28 -0.07
C THR A 311 -36.32 -10.57 -1.40
N PHE A 312 -35.32 -10.59 -2.29
CA PHE A 312 -35.35 -9.86 -3.54
C PHE A 312 -35.27 -10.79 -4.76
N PRO A 313 -36.38 -11.05 -5.44
CA PRO A 313 -36.44 -11.99 -6.59
C PRO A 313 -35.43 -11.67 -7.70
N ILE A 314 -35.12 -10.37 -7.92
CA ILE A 314 -34.15 -9.90 -8.94
C ILE A 314 -32.73 -10.38 -8.65
N LEU A 315 -32.40 -10.66 -7.39
CA LEU A 315 -31.06 -11.09 -6.94
C LEU A 315 -30.95 -12.62 -6.84
N LYS A 316 -32.03 -13.36 -7.05
CA LYS A 316 -32.03 -14.82 -6.93
C LYS A 316 -31.04 -15.46 -7.88
N LYS A 317 -30.09 -16.26 -7.35
CA LYS A 317 -28.99 -16.90 -8.09
C LYS A 317 -28.03 -15.93 -8.78
N SER A 318 -27.97 -14.67 -8.34
CA SER A 318 -27.10 -13.63 -8.90
C SER A 318 -26.11 -13.10 -7.86
N THR A 319 -26.10 -13.64 -6.66
CA THR A 319 -25.18 -13.29 -5.56
C THR A 319 -24.02 -14.29 -5.51
N PHE A 320 -22.79 -13.77 -5.31
CA PHE A 320 -21.56 -14.54 -5.27
C PHE A 320 -20.87 -14.40 -3.92
#